data_89838aafc8b18d16c4eb766f52b76f84
#
_entry.id   89838aafc8b18d16c4eb766f52b76f84
#
_cell.length_a   1.000
_cell.length_b   1.000
_cell.length_c   1.000
_cell.angle_alpha   90.00
_cell.angle_beta   90.00
_cell.angle_gamma   90.00
#
_symmetry.space_group_name_H-M   'P 1'
#
loop_
_entity.id
_entity.type
_entity.pdbx_description
1 polymer ?
#
loop_
_entity_poly.entity_id
_entity_poly.type
_entity_poly.pdbx_seq_one_letter_code
_entity_poly.pdbx_strand_id
1 'polypeptide(L)'
;MPISLSGRNYLKLLDFTPDEIRYLISLAKQFKALKLAGTPHRYLEGKNIVLLFEKTSTRTRCSFEVAGHDLGLGVTYLDPGSSQMGKKESIEDTARVLGRMFDGIEYRGYGQEIVENLAAHAGVPVWNGLTNEFHPTQMIADMLTLEENCPEGIKGKKLVFMGDAENNVANSLMVVCAKLGLHFVACGPRERMPKADLVATCRELARESGGSVTLTSSVEEACTGADVVYTDIWVSMGEPAELWEERIKLLSPYQVNSRVIDLMAPTGIFMHCLPAFHDTETTIGAEIAERFDITEMEVTDEVFRGSRSRVFDEAENRMHSIKAIIYATLK
;
A
#
# COMPACT_ATOMS: atom_id res chain seq x y z
N MET A 1 -22.49 17.49 -3.70
CA MET A 1 -23.01 16.55 -4.71
C MET A 1 -22.60 15.14 -4.27
N PRO A 2 -23.36 14.09 -4.54
CA PRO A 2 -22.91 12.74 -4.23
C PRO A 2 -21.62 12.41 -5.00
N ILE A 3 -20.66 11.76 -4.35
CA ILE A 3 -19.41 11.35 -4.98
C ILE A 3 -19.71 10.16 -5.90
N SER A 4 -19.29 10.24 -7.17
CA SER A 4 -19.34 9.14 -8.13
C SER A 4 -17.95 8.89 -8.70
N LEU A 5 -17.48 7.65 -8.57
CA LEU A 5 -16.21 7.20 -9.14
C LEU A 5 -16.44 6.20 -10.30
N SER A 6 -17.68 6.03 -10.74
CA SER A 6 -18.04 5.09 -11.81
C SER A 6 -17.21 5.34 -13.07
N GLY A 7 -16.61 4.28 -13.62
CA GLY A 7 -15.76 4.31 -14.80
C GLY A 7 -14.35 4.87 -14.58
N ARG A 8 -13.99 5.31 -13.36
CA ARG A 8 -12.66 5.89 -13.08
C ARG A 8 -11.61 4.80 -12.86
N ASN A 9 -10.41 5.08 -13.34
CA ASN A 9 -9.21 4.33 -13.01
C ASN A 9 -8.75 4.65 -11.57
N TYR A 10 -8.03 3.72 -10.94
CA TYR A 10 -7.44 3.88 -9.62
C TYR A 10 -5.93 3.61 -9.66
N LEU A 11 -5.16 4.58 -10.14
CA LEU A 11 -3.74 4.40 -10.47
C LEU A 11 -2.79 4.95 -9.41
N LYS A 12 -3.12 6.09 -8.81
CA LYS A 12 -2.38 6.77 -7.74
C LYS A 12 -3.32 7.72 -6.99
N LEU A 13 -3.06 7.95 -5.69
CA LEU A 13 -3.92 8.82 -4.89
C LEU A 13 -3.78 10.31 -5.23
N LEU A 14 -2.79 10.71 -5.99
CA LEU A 14 -2.70 12.06 -6.55
C LEU A 14 -3.92 12.42 -7.40
N ASP A 15 -4.54 11.44 -8.05
CA ASP A 15 -5.67 11.61 -8.96
C ASP A 15 -7.03 11.77 -8.22
N PHE A 16 -7.06 11.65 -6.90
CA PHE A 16 -8.28 11.68 -6.08
C PHE A 16 -8.28 12.88 -5.14
N THR A 17 -9.47 13.47 -4.94
CA THR A 17 -9.67 14.49 -3.92
C THR A 17 -9.69 13.89 -2.51
N PRO A 18 -9.44 14.68 -1.45
CA PRO A 18 -9.57 14.22 -0.07
C PRO A 18 -10.94 13.60 0.25
N ASP A 19 -12.02 14.17 -0.30
CA ASP A 19 -13.38 13.67 -0.06
C ASP A 19 -13.64 12.33 -0.76
N GLU A 20 -13.09 12.11 -1.96
CA GLU A 20 -13.15 10.82 -2.65
C GLU A 20 -12.37 9.74 -1.88
N ILE A 21 -11.22 10.08 -1.30
CA ILE A 21 -10.45 9.16 -0.44
C ILE A 21 -11.25 8.81 0.82
N ARG A 22 -11.83 9.80 1.51
CA ARG A 22 -12.69 9.56 2.69
C ARG A 22 -13.92 8.71 2.34
N TYR A 23 -14.52 8.94 1.18
CA TYR A 23 -15.62 8.11 0.68
C TYR A 23 -15.20 6.65 0.53
N LEU A 24 -14.03 6.36 -0.06
CA LEU A 24 -13.51 5.00 -0.19
C LEU A 24 -13.23 4.35 1.17
N ILE A 25 -12.66 5.08 2.13
CA ILE A 25 -12.43 4.59 3.49
C ILE A 25 -13.77 4.25 4.17
N SER A 26 -14.74 5.15 4.09
CA SER A 26 -16.09 4.93 4.66
C SER A 26 -16.78 3.70 4.04
N LEU A 27 -16.63 3.53 2.72
CA LEU A 27 -17.20 2.40 2.02
C LEU A 27 -16.51 1.07 2.41
N ALA A 28 -15.18 1.10 2.58
CA ALA A 28 -14.42 -0.05 3.06
C ALA A 28 -14.87 -0.49 4.47
N LYS A 29 -15.09 0.48 5.36
CA LYS A 29 -15.65 0.26 6.70
C LYS A 29 -17.03 -0.40 6.65
N GLN A 30 -17.89 0.04 5.75
CA GLN A 30 -19.22 -0.57 5.55
C GLN A 30 -19.09 -2.02 5.05
N PHE A 31 -18.23 -2.29 4.07
CA PHE A 31 -18.00 -3.66 3.59
C PHE A 31 -17.39 -4.57 4.66
N LYS A 32 -16.51 -4.05 5.52
CA LYS A 32 -16.00 -4.78 6.68
C LYS A 32 -17.14 -5.17 7.62
N ALA A 33 -18.00 -4.22 7.96
CA ALA A 33 -19.16 -4.47 8.82
C ALA A 33 -20.13 -5.52 8.24
N LEU A 34 -20.44 -5.44 6.94
CA LEU A 34 -21.28 -6.42 6.24
C LEU A 34 -20.68 -7.84 6.30
N LYS A 35 -19.37 -7.96 6.04
CA LYS A 35 -18.69 -9.26 6.08
C LYS A 35 -18.70 -9.85 7.49
N LEU A 36 -18.36 -9.06 8.51
CA LEU A 36 -18.37 -9.50 9.91
C LEU A 36 -19.77 -9.91 10.38
N ALA A 37 -20.82 -9.25 9.88
CA ALA A 37 -22.21 -9.59 10.15
C ALA A 37 -22.71 -10.80 9.34
N GLY A 38 -21.90 -11.40 8.47
CA GLY A 38 -22.32 -12.48 7.56
C GLY A 38 -23.37 -12.02 6.53
N THR A 39 -23.53 -10.72 6.30
CA THR A 39 -24.53 -10.18 5.37
C THR A 39 -24.03 -10.26 3.93
N PRO A 40 -24.72 -11.01 3.03
CA PRO A 40 -24.37 -11.07 1.62
C PRO A 40 -24.41 -9.66 0.95
N HIS A 41 -23.42 -9.37 0.12
CA HIS A 41 -23.32 -8.07 -0.54
C HIS A 41 -22.83 -8.20 -1.99
N ARG A 42 -23.50 -9.07 -2.76
CA ARG A 42 -23.23 -9.40 -4.17
C ARG A 42 -23.73 -8.31 -5.12
N TYR A 43 -23.25 -7.06 -4.94
CA TYR A 43 -23.76 -5.88 -5.63
C TYR A 43 -23.33 -5.74 -7.09
N LEU A 44 -22.36 -6.56 -7.54
CA LEU A 44 -21.80 -6.52 -8.89
C LEU A 44 -21.95 -7.88 -9.61
N GLU A 45 -23.04 -8.56 -9.34
CA GLU A 45 -23.34 -9.87 -9.93
C GLU A 45 -23.33 -9.81 -11.47
N GLY A 46 -22.69 -10.82 -12.09
CA GLY A 46 -22.59 -10.91 -13.56
C GLY A 46 -21.43 -10.14 -14.19
N LYS A 47 -20.71 -9.31 -13.46
CA LYS A 47 -19.48 -8.66 -13.94
C LYS A 47 -18.26 -9.56 -13.76
N ASN A 48 -17.22 -9.32 -14.57
CA ASN A 48 -15.98 -10.09 -14.56
C ASN A 48 -14.78 -9.16 -14.51
N ILE A 49 -13.78 -9.51 -13.71
CA ILE A 49 -12.52 -8.77 -13.62
C ILE A 49 -11.33 -9.69 -13.89
N VAL A 50 -10.25 -9.10 -14.37
CA VAL A 50 -8.97 -9.80 -14.55
C VAL A 50 -7.91 -9.20 -13.65
N LEU A 51 -7.10 -10.09 -13.05
CA LEU A 51 -5.94 -9.76 -12.23
C LEU A 51 -4.70 -10.07 -13.07
N LEU A 52 -4.00 -9.03 -13.52
CA LEU A 52 -2.83 -9.11 -14.39
C LEU A 52 -1.56 -8.86 -13.58
N PHE A 53 -0.81 -9.93 -13.30
CA PHE A 53 0.37 -9.88 -12.45
C PHE A 53 1.66 -10.08 -13.26
N GLU A 54 2.60 -9.16 -13.11
CA GLU A 54 4.01 -9.32 -13.52
C GLU A 54 4.92 -9.57 -12.30
N LYS A 55 4.46 -9.19 -11.09
CA LYS A 55 5.10 -9.52 -9.81
C LYS A 55 4.12 -10.33 -8.95
N THR A 56 4.57 -11.47 -8.43
CA THR A 56 3.75 -12.33 -7.56
C THR A 56 3.36 -11.61 -6.26
N SER A 57 2.21 -11.96 -5.71
CA SER A 57 1.77 -11.50 -4.39
C SER A 57 0.62 -12.35 -3.87
N THR A 58 0.81 -12.96 -2.71
CA THR A 58 -0.25 -13.70 -2.01
C THR A 58 -1.37 -12.75 -1.56
N ARG A 59 -1.03 -11.69 -0.84
CA ARG A 59 -2.01 -10.76 -0.24
C ARG A 59 -2.84 -10.03 -1.27
N THR A 60 -2.21 -9.41 -2.28
CA THR A 60 -2.95 -8.67 -3.31
C THR A 60 -3.88 -9.60 -4.08
N ARG A 61 -3.39 -10.77 -4.50
CA ARG A 61 -4.20 -11.76 -5.20
C ARG A 61 -5.38 -12.19 -4.35
N CYS A 62 -5.16 -12.71 -3.15
CA CYS A 62 -6.24 -13.18 -2.28
C CYS A 62 -7.25 -12.07 -1.94
N SER A 63 -6.77 -10.84 -1.72
CA SER A 63 -7.66 -9.72 -1.41
C SER A 63 -8.58 -9.37 -2.58
N PHE A 64 -8.07 -9.36 -3.82
CA PHE A 64 -8.90 -9.13 -5.02
C PHE A 64 -9.83 -10.30 -5.31
N GLU A 65 -9.36 -11.55 -5.20
CA GLU A 65 -10.20 -12.74 -5.42
C GLU A 65 -11.36 -12.77 -4.42
N VAL A 66 -11.09 -12.62 -3.11
CA VAL A 66 -12.13 -12.63 -2.09
C VAL A 66 -13.06 -11.42 -2.22
N ALA A 67 -12.51 -10.22 -2.50
CA ALA A 67 -13.32 -9.03 -2.75
C ALA A 67 -14.28 -9.23 -3.94
N GLY A 68 -13.78 -9.81 -5.03
CA GLY A 68 -14.58 -10.12 -6.21
C GLY A 68 -15.69 -11.12 -5.90
N HIS A 69 -15.37 -12.23 -5.24
CA HIS A 69 -16.35 -13.24 -4.86
C HIS A 69 -17.44 -12.70 -3.93
N ASP A 70 -17.05 -11.90 -2.91
CA ASP A 70 -18.00 -11.26 -1.99
C ASP A 70 -18.95 -10.29 -2.73
N LEU A 71 -18.45 -9.56 -3.74
CA LEU A 71 -19.23 -8.65 -4.58
C LEU A 71 -20.04 -9.36 -5.68
N GLY A 72 -19.82 -10.65 -5.91
CA GLY A 72 -20.52 -11.45 -6.93
C GLY A 72 -19.86 -11.43 -8.32
N LEU A 73 -18.58 -11.03 -8.40
CA LEU A 73 -17.83 -10.98 -9.66
C LEU A 73 -17.26 -12.35 -10.06
N GLY A 74 -17.10 -12.59 -11.37
CA GLY A 74 -16.13 -13.54 -11.89
C GLY A 74 -14.72 -12.94 -11.81
N VAL A 75 -13.74 -13.74 -11.37
CA VAL A 75 -12.35 -13.31 -11.25
C VAL A 75 -11.43 -14.24 -12.02
N THR A 76 -10.62 -13.69 -12.91
CA THR A 76 -9.61 -14.43 -13.65
C THR A 76 -8.22 -13.94 -13.23
N TYR A 77 -7.33 -14.86 -12.88
CA TYR A 77 -5.95 -14.54 -12.53
C TYR A 77 -4.98 -14.91 -13.67
N LEU A 78 -4.21 -13.95 -14.11
CA LEU A 78 -3.12 -14.13 -15.07
C LEU A 78 -1.78 -13.92 -14.34
N ASP A 79 -1.06 -15.01 -14.14
CA ASP A 79 0.27 -14.98 -13.52
C ASP A 79 1.36 -14.48 -14.51
N PRO A 80 2.58 -14.16 -14.01
CA PRO A 80 3.67 -13.67 -14.87
C PRO A 80 4.08 -14.64 -15.99
N GLY A 81 3.79 -15.93 -15.85
CA GLY A 81 4.08 -16.97 -16.85
C GLY A 81 3.02 -17.08 -17.93
N SER A 82 1.76 -16.81 -17.60
CA SER A 82 0.61 -16.96 -18.50
C SER A 82 0.30 -15.71 -19.34
N SER A 83 0.80 -14.53 -18.97
CA SER A 83 0.65 -13.30 -19.74
C SER A 83 1.65 -13.19 -20.89
N GLN A 84 1.17 -12.74 -22.06
CA GLN A 84 2.01 -12.41 -23.22
C GLN A 84 2.37 -10.92 -23.28
N MET A 85 1.83 -10.09 -22.38
CA MET A 85 2.04 -8.65 -22.33
C MET A 85 3.53 -8.32 -22.22
N GLY A 86 3.99 -7.38 -23.03
CA GLY A 86 5.40 -6.98 -23.10
C GLY A 86 6.36 -8.02 -23.70
N LYS A 87 5.88 -9.21 -24.07
CA LYS A 87 6.68 -10.29 -24.68
C LYS A 87 6.32 -10.50 -26.16
N LYS A 88 5.11 -10.95 -26.43
CA LYS A 88 4.59 -11.19 -27.79
C LYS A 88 3.44 -10.25 -28.16
N GLU A 89 2.91 -9.52 -27.19
CA GLU A 89 1.80 -8.59 -27.36
C GLU A 89 2.16 -7.27 -26.69
N SER A 90 1.80 -6.15 -27.33
CA SER A 90 2.02 -4.83 -26.77
C SER A 90 1.10 -4.58 -25.57
N ILE A 91 1.48 -3.63 -24.69
CA ILE A 91 0.64 -3.21 -23.55
C ILE A 91 -0.71 -2.69 -24.07
N GLU A 92 -0.70 -1.90 -25.14
CA GLU A 92 -1.90 -1.34 -25.77
C GLU A 92 -2.83 -2.44 -26.31
N ASP A 93 -2.30 -3.42 -27.04
CA ASP A 93 -3.12 -4.51 -27.59
C ASP A 93 -3.70 -5.37 -26.48
N THR A 94 -2.89 -5.73 -25.47
CA THR A 94 -3.36 -6.45 -24.27
C THR A 94 -4.49 -5.69 -23.58
N ALA A 95 -4.32 -4.36 -23.37
CA ALA A 95 -5.35 -3.52 -22.75
C ALA A 95 -6.67 -3.55 -23.56
N ARG A 96 -6.59 -3.40 -24.86
CA ARG A 96 -7.78 -3.42 -25.77
C ARG A 96 -8.48 -4.78 -25.77
N VAL A 97 -7.73 -5.88 -25.74
CA VAL A 97 -8.29 -7.23 -25.67
C VAL A 97 -8.98 -7.46 -24.33
N LEU A 98 -8.27 -7.22 -23.22
CA LEU A 98 -8.82 -7.44 -21.88
C LEU A 98 -10.01 -6.53 -21.58
N GLY A 99 -9.97 -5.28 -22.01
CA GLY A 99 -11.06 -4.33 -21.82
C GLY A 99 -12.34 -4.64 -22.63
N ARG A 100 -12.26 -5.58 -23.60
CA ARG A 100 -13.45 -6.11 -24.30
C ARG A 100 -13.99 -7.41 -23.71
N MET A 101 -13.21 -8.06 -22.85
CA MET A 101 -13.58 -9.31 -22.19
C MET A 101 -14.04 -9.11 -20.75
N PHE A 102 -13.49 -8.10 -20.07
CA PHE A 102 -13.68 -7.86 -18.65
C PHE A 102 -14.25 -6.47 -18.38
N ASP A 103 -14.91 -6.32 -17.23
CA ASP A 103 -15.46 -5.04 -16.76
C ASP A 103 -14.42 -4.20 -16.01
N GLY A 104 -13.29 -4.78 -15.63
CA GLY A 104 -12.19 -4.09 -14.96
C GLY A 104 -10.91 -4.91 -14.92
N ILE A 105 -9.77 -4.23 -14.84
CA ILE A 105 -8.43 -4.82 -14.88
C ILE A 105 -7.65 -4.38 -13.64
N GLU A 106 -7.16 -5.33 -12.86
CA GLU A 106 -6.11 -5.05 -11.88
C GLU A 106 -4.75 -5.33 -12.50
N TYR A 107 -3.80 -4.43 -12.25
CA TYR A 107 -2.41 -4.60 -12.66
C TYR A 107 -1.49 -4.52 -11.45
N ARG A 108 -0.60 -5.51 -11.33
CA ARG A 108 0.50 -5.51 -10.37
C ARG A 108 1.82 -5.82 -11.07
N GLY A 109 2.72 -4.85 -11.11
CA GLY A 109 3.96 -5.01 -11.88
C GLY A 109 5.05 -4.01 -11.53
N TYR A 110 5.68 -3.47 -12.56
CA TYR A 110 6.89 -2.67 -12.45
C TYR A 110 6.61 -1.17 -12.59
N GLY A 111 6.68 -0.63 -13.81
CA GLY A 111 6.61 0.80 -14.05
C GLY A 111 5.20 1.38 -13.94
N GLN A 112 5.10 2.59 -13.42
CA GLN A 112 3.82 3.33 -13.39
C GLN A 112 3.30 3.62 -14.79
N GLU A 113 4.20 3.86 -15.75
CA GLU A 113 3.85 4.07 -17.16
C GLU A 113 3.13 2.88 -17.80
N ILE A 114 3.39 1.66 -17.32
CA ILE A 114 2.72 0.45 -17.81
C ILE A 114 1.24 0.47 -17.41
N VAL A 115 0.94 0.70 -16.14
CA VAL A 115 -0.45 0.74 -15.67
C VAL A 115 -1.20 1.96 -16.23
N GLU A 116 -0.53 3.08 -16.44
CA GLU A 116 -1.10 4.27 -17.09
C GLU A 116 -1.41 4.01 -18.57
N ASN A 117 -0.55 3.28 -19.29
CA ASN A 117 -0.78 2.85 -20.66
C ASN A 117 -1.97 1.86 -20.76
N LEU A 118 -2.02 0.86 -19.85
CA LEU A 118 -3.19 -0.03 -19.74
C LEU A 118 -4.48 0.77 -19.54
N ALA A 119 -4.48 1.72 -18.63
CA ALA A 119 -5.64 2.55 -18.32
C ALA A 119 -6.08 3.45 -19.49
N ALA A 120 -5.14 3.92 -20.29
CA ALA A 120 -5.43 4.76 -21.46
C ALA A 120 -6.14 3.99 -22.59
N HIS A 121 -5.95 2.66 -22.68
CA HIS A 121 -6.43 1.88 -23.84
C HIS A 121 -7.45 0.79 -23.48
N ALA A 122 -7.65 0.47 -22.20
CA ALA A 122 -8.56 -0.60 -21.78
C ALA A 122 -10.05 -0.29 -22.03
N GLY A 123 -10.46 0.98 -21.88
CA GLY A 123 -11.87 1.38 -21.99
C GLY A 123 -12.74 0.93 -20.81
N VAL A 124 -12.14 0.31 -19.79
CA VAL A 124 -12.74 -0.11 -18.51
C VAL A 124 -11.85 0.35 -17.35
N PRO A 125 -12.34 0.43 -16.11
CA PRO A 125 -11.53 0.78 -14.95
C PRO A 125 -10.29 -0.11 -14.80
N VAL A 126 -9.14 0.53 -14.59
CA VAL A 126 -7.88 -0.13 -14.27
C VAL A 126 -7.45 0.25 -12.85
N TRP A 127 -7.07 -0.76 -12.06
CA TRP A 127 -6.63 -0.59 -10.67
C TRP A 127 -5.16 -0.96 -10.53
N ASN A 128 -4.40 -0.06 -9.95
CA ASN A 128 -2.99 -0.28 -9.62
C ASN A 128 -2.87 -1.08 -8.31
N GLY A 129 -2.62 -2.38 -8.42
CA GLY A 129 -2.34 -3.25 -7.27
C GLY A 129 -0.97 -2.98 -6.63
N LEU A 130 0.01 -2.59 -7.44
CA LEU A 130 1.34 -2.07 -7.05
C LEU A 130 2.17 -1.79 -8.30
N THR A 131 2.87 -0.65 -8.30
CA THR A 131 4.00 -0.36 -9.20
C THR A 131 5.25 -0.02 -8.38
N ASN A 132 6.37 0.24 -9.03
CA ASN A 132 7.60 0.69 -8.35
C ASN A 132 7.42 2.07 -7.69
N GLU A 133 6.52 2.90 -8.21
CA GLU A 133 6.30 4.28 -7.77
C GLU A 133 5.19 4.41 -6.74
N PHE A 134 4.10 3.60 -6.87
CA PHE A 134 2.93 3.72 -6.01
C PHE A 134 2.28 2.38 -5.65
N HIS A 135 1.65 2.35 -4.47
CA HIS A 135 0.82 1.25 -3.98
C HIS A 135 -0.54 1.77 -3.45
N PRO A 136 -1.40 2.34 -4.31
CA PRO A 136 -2.58 3.08 -3.86
C PRO A 136 -3.63 2.20 -3.16
N THR A 137 -3.75 0.91 -3.52
CA THR A 137 -4.71 -0.01 -2.89
C THR A 137 -4.35 -0.34 -1.44
N GLN A 138 -3.07 -0.20 -1.03
CA GLN A 138 -2.63 -0.33 0.35
C GLN A 138 -3.16 0.84 1.20
N MET A 139 -3.13 2.05 0.67
CA MET A 139 -3.40 3.28 1.42
C MET A 139 -4.80 3.37 2.01
N ILE A 140 -5.82 2.86 1.33
CA ILE A 140 -7.18 2.85 1.88
C ILE A 140 -7.27 1.86 3.05
N ALA A 141 -6.53 0.75 3.00
CA ALA A 141 -6.46 -0.20 4.12
C ALA A 141 -5.73 0.40 5.32
N ASP A 142 -4.61 1.10 5.07
CA ASP A 142 -3.82 1.75 6.10
C ASP A 142 -4.63 2.83 6.81
N MET A 143 -5.34 3.68 6.07
CA MET A 143 -6.18 4.72 6.64
C MET A 143 -7.40 4.15 7.38
N LEU A 144 -7.99 3.04 6.91
CA LEU A 144 -9.03 2.33 7.64
C LEU A 144 -8.49 1.77 8.95
N THR A 145 -7.32 1.13 8.93
CA THR A 145 -6.65 0.61 10.14
C THR A 145 -6.37 1.74 11.13
N LEU A 146 -5.94 2.89 10.62
CA LEU A 146 -5.67 4.05 11.45
C LEU A 146 -6.98 4.60 12.08
N GLU A 147 -8.07 4.73 11.32
CA GLU A 147 -9.39 5.13 11.84
C GLU A 147 -9.92 4.18 12.92
N GLU A 148 -9.68 2.88 12.79
CA GLU A 148 -10.08 1.87 13.78
C GLU A 148 -9.32 2.00 15.11
N ASN A 149 -8.10 2.57 15.08
CA ASN A 149 -7.26 2.77 16.25
C ASN A 149 -7.23 4.23 16.77
N CYS A 150 -7.87 5.17 16.05
CA CYS A 150 -7.95 6.59 16.42
C CYS A 150 -9.41 7.04 16.44
N PRO A 151 -10.18 6.74 17.48
CA PRO A 151 -11.61 7.06 17.53
C PRO A 151 -11.92 8.57 17.49
N GLU A 152 -10.95 9.42 17.85
CA GLU A 152 -11.02 10.88 17.74
C GLU A 152 -10.76 11.40 16.31
N GLY A 153 -10.42 10.52 15.38
CA GLY A 153 -10.09 10.83 13.99
C GLY A 153 -8.60 10.85 13.70
N ILE A 154 -8.26 10.79 12.41
CA ILE A 154 -6.87 10.65 11.93
C ILE A 154 -6.22 12.00 11.58
N LYS A 155 -7.00 13.07 11.40
CA LYS A 155 -6.45 14.39 11.06
C LYS A 155 -5.54 14.91 12.19
N GLY A 156 -4.36 15.42 11.81
CA GLY A 156 -3.35 15.90 12.75
C GLY A 156 -2.50 14.82 13.40
N LYS A 157 -2.75 13.53 13.12
CA LYS A 157 -1.92 12.42 13.59
C LYS A 157 -0.56 12.44 12.90
N LYS A 158 0.49 12.07 13.65
CA LYS A 158 1.87 11.97 13.14
C LYS A 158 2.16 10.53 12.70
N LEU A 159 2.35 10.34 11.40
CA LEU A 159 2.76 9.08 10.80
C LEU A 159 4.21 9.18 10.34
N VAL A 160 5.05 8.29 10.86
CA VAL A 160 6.48 8.17 10.50
C VAL A 160 6.64 6.94 9.62
N PHE A 161 7.16 7.11 8.41
CA PHE A 161 7.71 6.01 7.63
C PHE A 161 9.20 5.91 7.90
N MET A 162 9.68 4.76 8.36
CA MET A 162 11.06 4.55 8.75
C MET A 162 11.76 3.49 7.89
N GLY A 163 12.90 3.84 7.31
CA GLY A 163 13.70 2.93 6.47
C GLY A 163 13.97 3.49 5.08
N ASP A 164 13.70 2.69 4.02
CA ASP A 164 13.84 3.11 2.61
C ASP A 164 12.66 3.98 2.17
N ALA A 165 12.76 5.28 2.41
CA ALA A 165 11.69 6.22 2.13
C ALA A 165 11.55 6.59 0.64
N GLU A 166 12.38 6.07 -0.25
CA GLU A 166 12.23 6.22 -1.71
C GLU A 166 11.23 5.21 -2.30
N ASN A 167 10.78 4.22 -1.53
CA ASN A 167 9.92 3.16 -2.02
C ASN A 167 8.46 3.60 -2.29
N ASN A 168 7.70 2.74 -2.98
CA ASN A 168 6.32 3.01 -3.40
C ASN A 168 5.33 3.16 -2.23
N VAL A 169 5.56 2.47 -1.11
CA VAL A 169 4.69 2.57 0.09
C VAL A 169 4.91 3.92 0.76
N ALA A 170 6.16 4.34 0.95
CA ALA A 170 6.49 5.66 1.49
C ALA A 170 5.92 6.78 0.62
N ASN A 171 6.07 6.68 -0.71
CA ASN A 171 5.50 7.64 -1.66
C ASN A 171 3.97 7.74 -1.51
N SER A 172 3.30 6.61 -1.45
CA SER A 172 1.84 6.55 -1.37
C SER A 172 1.31 7.02 -0.01
N LEU A 173 2.01 6.67 1.10
CA LEU A 173 1.70 7.17 2.44
C LEU A 173 1.87 8.68 2.52
N MET A 174 2.96 9.25 1.95
CA MET A 174 3.17 10.68 1.90
C MET A 174 2.02 11.40 1.20
N VAL A 175 1.54 10.87 0.06
CA VAL A 175 0.41 11.44 -0.68
C VAL A 175 -0.88 11.39 0.13
N VAL A 176 -1.24 10.23 0.70
CA VAL A 176 -2.51 10.09 1.45
C VAL A 176 -2.50 10.93 2.73
N CYS A 177 -1.39 10.96 3.45
CA CYS A 177 -1.22 11.80 4.64
C CYS A 177 -1.36 13.28 4.30
N ALA A 178 -0.68 13.74 3.23
CA ALA A 178 -0.77 15.12 2.76
C ALA A 178 -2.21 15.52 2.40
N LYS A 179 -2.97 14.63 1.77
CA LYS A 179 -4.38 14.91 1.39
C LYS A 179 -5.35 14.88 2.57
N LEU A 180 -5.12 14.02 3.55
CA LEU A 180 -6.03 13.85 4.69
C LEU A 180 -5.70 14.71 5.91
N GLY A 181 -4.61 15.50 5.85
CA GLY A 181 -4.22 16.42 6.91
C GLY A 181 -3.46 15.76 8.06
N LEU A 182 -2.72 14.67 7.79
CA LEU A 182 -1.79 14.07 8.73
C LEU A 182 -0.41 14.74 8.62
N HIS A 183 0.41 14.57 9.66
CA HIS A 183 1.81 14.96 9.67
C HIS A 183 2.67 13.75 9.25
N PHE A 184 3.09 13.72 7.99
CA PHE A 184 3.97 12.67 7.46
C PHE A 184 5.43 13.00 7.73
N VAL A 185 6.19 12.02 8.23
CA VAL A 185 7.63 12.11 8.42
C VAL A 185 8.30 10.94 7.71
N ALA A 186 9.14 11.24 6.71
CA ALA A 186 10.04 10.25 6.14
C ALA A 186 11.34 10.24 6.96
N CYS A 187 11.64 9.11 7.61
CA CYS A 187 12.81 8.90 8.44
C CYS A 187 13.71 7.83 7.82
N GLY A 188 14.85 8.23 7.30
CA GLY A 188 15.79 7.32 6.64
C GLY A 188 17.11 7.99 6.28
N PRO A 189 18.02 7.26 5.60
CA PRO A 189 19.24 7.86 5.09
C PRO A 189 18.93 8.86 3.98
N ARG A 190 19.78 9.89 3.86
CA ARG A 190 19.57 10.98 2.88
C ARG A 190 19.49 10.48 1.45
N GLU A 191 20.22 9.43 1.15
CA GLU A 191 20.31 8.79 -0.18
C GLU A 191 19.04 8.03 -0.57
N ARG A 192 18.16 7.77 0.40
CA ARG A 192 16.92 6.99 0.23
C ARG A 192 15.67 7.80 0.61
N MET A 193 15.70 9.11 0.40
CA MET A 193 14.54 9.98 0.59
C MET A 193 13.65 10.01 -0.65
N PRO A 194 12.34 10.34 -0.50
CA PRO A 194 11.44 10.49 -1.63
C PRO A 194 11.93 11.55 -2.62
N LYS A 195 11.58 11.42 -3.90
CA LYS A 195 11.95 12.37 -4.95
C LYS A 195 11.46 13.78 -4.65
N ALA A 196 12.30 14.76 -4.91
CA ALA A 196 12.07 16.16 -4.53
C ALA A 196 10.79 16.78 -5.14
N ASP A 197 10.42 16.40 -6.36
CA ASP A 197 9.21 16.83 -7.04
C ASP A 197 7.94 16.31 -6.35
N LEU A 198 7.92 15.05 -5.97
CA LEU A 198 6.81 14.46 -5.21
C LEU A 198 6.70 15.10 -3.82
N VAL A 199 7.84 15.32 -3.14
CA VAL A 199 7.87 16.01 -1.83
C VAL A 199 7.30 17.42 -1.95
N ALA A 200 7.68 18.18 -2.99
CA ALA A 200 7.14 19.51 -3.21
C ALA A 200 5.63 19.50 -3.41
N THR A 201 5.13 18.60 -4.26
CA THR A 201 3.69 18.39 -4.48
C THR A 201 2.96 18.05 -3.20
N CYS A 202 3.49 17.12 -2.40
CA CYS A 202 2.85 16.69 -1.15
C CYS A 202 2.89 17.80 -0.08
N ARG A 203 3.92 18.65 -0.05
CA ARG A 203 3.95 19.81 0.86
C ARG A 203 2.85 20.83 0.55
N GLU A 204 2.56 21.08 -0.74
CA GLU A 204 1.45 21.94 -1.14
C GLU A 204 0.09 21.33 -0.70
N LEU A 205 -0.14 20.05 -0.98
CA LEU A 205 -1.35 19.34 -0.55
C LEU A 205 -1.51 19.34 0.98
N ALA A 206 -0.42 19.12 1.71
CA ALA A 206 -0.42 19.12 3.16
C ALA A 206 -0.77 20.51 3.74
N ARG A 207 -0.25 21.58 3.13
CA ARG A 207 -0.60 22.95 3.53
C ARG A 207 -2.11 23.23 3.38
N GLU A 208 -2.73 22.74 2.30
CA GLU A 208 -4.16 22.90 2.06
C GLU A 208 -5.03 22.11 3.05
N SER A 209 -4.61 20.89 3.41
CA SER A 209 -5.35 20.00 4.31
C SER A 209 -5.12 20.29 5.81
N GLY A 210 -4.07 21.06 6.14
CA GLY A 210 -3.62 21.33 7.51
C GLY A 210 -2.63 20.28 8.07
N GLY A 211 -2.03 19.47 7.21
CA GLY A 211 -0.96 18.52 7.55
C GLY A 211 0.45 19.10 7.32
N SER A 212 1.44 18.20 7.30
CA SER A 212 2.84 18.54 6.96
C SER A 212 3.60 17.36 6.37
N VAL A 213 4.69 17.65 5.64
CA VAL A 213 5.66 16.66 5.14
C VAL A 213 7.06 17.06 5.58
N THR A 214 7.67 16.22 6.40
CA THR A 214 9.02 16.39 6.96
C THR A 214 9.92 15.24 6.51
N LEU A 215 11.19 15.56 6.23
CA LEU A 215 12.23 14.57 5.93
C LEU A 215 13.31 14.72 7.00
N THR A 216 13.72 13.63 7.64
CA THR A 216 14.79 13.62 8.65
C THR A 216 15.56 12.32 8.64
N SER A 217 16.83 12.37 9.04
CA SER A 217 17.64 11.19 9.31
C SER A 217 17.75 10.89 10.83
N SER A 218 17.09 11.68 11.68
CA SER A 218 17.07 11.48 13.13
C SER A 218 15.86 10.64 13.53
N VAL A 219 16.10 9.41 13.97
CA VAL A 219 15.07 8.51 14.49
C VAL A 219 14.36 9.11 15.69
N GLU A 220 15.11 9.74 16.60
CA GLU A 220 14.56 10.36 17.81
C GLU A 220 13.62 11.52 17.47
N GLU A 221 14.04 12.43 16.57
CA GLU A 221 13.21 13.54 16.11
C GLU A 221 11.93 13.03 15.41
N ALA A 222 12.09 12.01 14.54
CA ALA A 222 10.98 11.42 13.83
C ALA A 222 9.97 10.76 14.75
N CYS A 223 10.43 9.87 15.65
CA CYS A 223 9.55 8.96 16.38
C CYS A 223 9.01 9.55 17.68
N THR A 224 9.62 10.62 18.24
CA THR A 224 9.10 11.24 19.46
C THR A 224 7.66 11.72 19.25
N GLY A 225 6.75 11.13 20.06
CA GLY A 225 5.32 11.43 20.02
C GLY A 225 4.59 10.98 18.74
N ALA A 226 5.16 10.06 17.96
CA ALA A 226 4.51 9.53 16.77
C ALA A 226 3.27 8.71 17.14
N ASP A 227 2.16 8.93 16.42
CA ASP A 227 0.94 8.12 16.54
C ASP A 227 1.05 6.81 15.75
N VAL A 228 1.84 6.82 14.67
CA VAL A 228 2.11 5.65 13.84
C VAL A 228 3.58 5.60 13.46
N VAL A 229 4.20 4.44 13.60
CA VAL A 229 5.46 4.09 12.93
C VAL A 229 5.16 3.00 11.92
N TYR A 230 5.53 3.26 10.68
CA TYR A 230 5.36 2.36 9.53
C TYR A 230 6.73 2.02 8.95
N THR A 231 6.96 0.79 8.56
CA THR A 231 8.16 0.38 7.81
C THR A 231 7.82 -0.61 6.71
N ASP A 232 8.77 -0.89 5.85
CA ASP A 232 8.69 -1.88 4.78
C ASP A 232 10.06 -2.55 4.63
N ILE A 233 10.10 -3.67 3.92
CA ILE A 233 11.33 -4.42 3.67
C ILE A 233 12.43 -3.55 3.07
N TRP A 234 13.68 -3.76 3.50
CA TRP A 234 14.83 -2.96 3.03
C TRP A 234 15.25 -3.25 1.59
N VAL A 235 14.96 -4.46 1.11
CA VAL A 235 15.22 -4.87 -0.27
C VAL A 235 13.93 -5.38 -0.88
N SER A 236 13.47 -4.72 -1.94
CA SER A 236 12.20 -5.04 -2.59
C SER A 236 12.28 -6.36 -3.36
N MET A 237 11.14 -7.04 -3.47
CA MET A 237 11.06 -8.27 -4.27
C MET A 237 11.49 -8.02 -5.72
N GLY A 238 12.47 -8.81 -6.18
CA GLY A 238 13.02 -8.72 -7.54
C GLY A 238 14.26 -7.83 -7.68
N GLU A 239 14.74 -7.22 -6.58
CA GLU A 239 16.05 -6.55 -6.57
C GLU A 239 17.19 -7.59 -6.48
N PRO A 240 18.38 -7.30 -7.08
CA PRO A 240 19.52 -8.20 -7.05
C PRO A 240 20.04 -8.49 -5.64
N ALA A 241 20.49 -9.73 -5.42
CA ALA A 241 20.99 -10.16 -4.11
C ALA A 241 22.25 -9.39 -3.66
N GLU A 242 22.98 -8.80 -4.59
CA GLU A 242 24.18 -8.01 -4.34
C GLU A 242 23.89 -6.70 -3.59
N LEU A 243 22.65 -6.21 -3.67
CA LEU A 243 22.23 -4.98 -2.97
C LEU A 243 22.01 -5.19 -1.46
N TRP A 244 21.92 -6.44 -0.99
CA TRP A 244 21.58 -6.73 0.41
C TRP A 244 22.59 -6.16 1.40
N GLU A 245 23.90 -6.35 1.16
CA GLU A 245 24.94 -5.88 2.06
C GLU A 245 24.92 -4.35 2.19
N GLU A 246 24.81 -3.64 1.07
CA GLU A 246 24.74 -2.19 1.04
C GLU A 246 23.47 -1.68 1.78
N ARG A 247 22.31 -2.29 1.48
CA ARG A 247 21.03 -1.92 2.07
C ARG A 247 21.00 -2.17 3.57
N ILE A 248 21.47 -3.34 4.01
CA ILE A 248 21.56 -3.68 5.44
C ILE A 248 22.42 -2.64 6.16
N LYS A 249 23.63 -2.36 5.65
CA LYS A 249 24.53 -1.39 6.26
C LYS A 249 23.91 0.01 6.34
N LEU A 250 23.22 0.44 5.29
CA LEU A 250 22.63 1.76 5.20
C LEU A 250 21.38 1.91 6.08
N LEU A 251 20.56 0.87 6.17
CA LEU A 251 19.23 0.91 6.77
C LEU A 251 19.17 0.35 8.21
N SER A 252 20.16 -0.41 8.68
CA SER A 252 20.21 -0.92 10.05
C SER A 252 19.98 0.14 11.15
N PRO A 253 20.47 1.39 11.03
CA PRO A 253 20.16 2.44 12.00
C PRO A 253 18.67 2.81 12.08
N TYR A 254 17.87 2.39 11.10
CA TYR A 254 16.45 2.69 10.95
C TYR A 254 15.56 1.44 11.19
N GLN A 255 16.07 0.43 11.90
CA GLN A 255 15.28 -0.71 12.36
C GLN A 255 14.22 -0.26 13.39
N VAL A 256 12.98 -0.72 13.21
CA VAL A 256 11.92 -0.50 14.21
C VAL A 256 12.07 -1.53 15.33
N ASN A 257 12.47 -1.07 16.50
CA ASN A 257 12.72 -1.88 17.69
C ASN A 257 12.03 -1.26 18.92
N SER A 258 12.17 -1.88 20.09
CA SER A 258 11.57 -1.41 21.34
C SER A 258 11.91 0.04 21.69
N ARG A 259 13.16 0.50 21.43
CA ARG A 259 13.56 1.90 21.63
C ARG A 259 12.71 2.86 20.78
N VAL A 260 12.41 2.50 19.53
CA VAL A 260 11.54 3.30 18.65
C VAL A 260 10.12 3.35 19.21
N ILE A 261 9.61 2.21 19.67
CA ILE A 261 8.28 2.11 20.28
C ILE A 261 8.17 2.97 21.54
N ASP A 262 9.22 3.06 22.34
CA ASP A 262 9.28 3.88 23.56
C ASP A 262 9.24 5.39 23.28
N LEU A 263 9.70 5.83 22.10
CA LEU A 263 9.62 7.23 21.66
C LEU A 263 8.23 7.66 21.23
N MET A 264 7.38 6.72 20.79
CA MET A 264 6.06 7.00 20.27
C MET A 264 5.10 7.53 21.33
N ALA A 265 4.00 8.08 20.89
CA ALA A 265 2.85 8.38 21.75
C ALA A 265 2.39 7.10 22.48
N PRO A 266 1.85 7.20 23.74
CA PRO A 266 1.44 6.02 24.51
C PRO A 266 0.44 5.10 23.79
N THR A 267 -0.41 5.66 22.95
CA THR A 267 -1.40 4.95 22.13
C THR A 267 -0.92 4.68 20.69
N GLY A 268 0.34 4.99 20.39
CA GLY A 268 0.90 4.83 19.05
C GLY A 268 0.94 3.37 18.61
N ILE A 269 0.72 3.12 17.31
CA ILE A 269 0.66 1.80 16.70
C ILE A 269 1.80 1.58 15.71
N PHE A 270 2.20 0.32 15.54
CA PHE A 270 3.12 -0.14 14.51
C PHE A 270 2.36 -0.74 13.33
N MET A 271 2.75 -0.39 12.11
CA MET A 271 2.16 -0.85 10.86
C MET A 271 3.23 -1.32 9.87
N HIS A 272 2.86 -2.26 8.99
CA HIS A 272 3.73 -2.83 7.95
C HIS A 272 2.90 -3.56 6.90
N CYS A 273 3.08 -3.23 5.63
CA CYS A 273 2.28 -3.81 4.52
C CYS A 273 2.50 -5.31 4.26
N LEU A 274 3.50 -5.91 4.89
CA LEU A 274 3.94 -7.28 4.71
C LEU A 274 4.39 -7.63 3.26
N PRO A 275 5.37 -8.55 3.07
CA PRO A 275 6.01 -9.39 4.08
C PRO A 275 6.97 -8.61 4.97
N ALA A 276 7.35 -9.16 6.12
CA ALA A 276 8.35 -8.60 7.04
C ALA A 276 9.44 -9.64 7.33
N PHE A 277 10.69 -9.16 7.49
CA PHE A 277 11.82 -10.00 7.87
C PHE A 277 12.18 -9.76 9.35
N HIS A 278 11.29 -10.22 10.24
CA HIS A 278 11.40 -10.06 11.70
C HIS A 278 11.96 -11.30 12.41
N ASP A 279 12.17 -12.41 11.67
CA ASP A 279 12.72 -13.67 12.19
C ASP A 279 13.43 -14.46 11.08
N THR A 280 13.88 -15.68 11.39
CA THR A 280 14.57 -16.60 10.48
C THR A 280 13.67 -17.74 9.95
N GLU A 281 12.36 -17.67 10.17
CA GLU A 281 11.44 -18.76 9.77
C GLU A 281 11.17 -18.78 8.24
N THR A 282 11.53 -17.72 7.51
CA THR A 282 11.44 -17.69 6.05
C THR A 282 12.75 -18.13 5.40
N THR A 283 12.71 -18.69 4.19
CA THR A 283 13.92 -19.06 3.43
C THR A 283 14.87 -17.87 3.30
N ILE A 284 14.36 -16.69 2.95
CA ILE A 284 15.17 -15.47 2.80
C ILE A 284 15.73 -15.01 4.15
N GLY A 285 14.92 -15.03 5.22
CA GLY A 285 15.39 -14.69 6.57
C GLY A 285 16.52 -15.59 7.04
N ALA A 286 16.42 -16.90 6.79
CA ALA A 286 17.49 -17.87 7.09
C ALA A 286 18.76 -17.59 6.28
N GLU A 287 18.66 -17.31 4.97
CA GLU A 287 19.79 -16.96 4.10
C GLU A 287 20.49 -15.66 4.57
N ILE A 288 19.72 -14.66 5.01
CA ILE A 288 20.24 -13.40 5.53
C ILE A 288 21.00 -13.66 6.85
N ALA A 289 20.42 -14.45 7.76
CA ALA A 289 21.07 -14.81 9.01
C ALA A 289 22.40 -15.55 8.79
N GLU A 290 22.44 -16.48 7.83
CA GLU A 290 23.66 -17.20 7.48
C GLU A 290 24.74 -16.29 6.86
N ARG A 291 24.34 -15.35 5.99
CA ARG A 291 25.28 -14.51 5.23
C ARG A 291 25.76 -13.28 5.99
N PHE A 292 24.91 -12.69 6.81
CA PHE A 292 25.13 -11.36 7.42
C PHE A 292 25.07 -11.37 8.94
N ASP A 293 24.82 -12.53 9.57
CA ASP A 293 24.67 -12.66 11.04
C ASP A 293 23.57 -11.73 11.62
N ILE A 294 22.45 -11.59 10.87
CA ILE A 294 21.30 -10.74 11.23
C ILE A 294 20.05 -11.60 11.20
N THR A 295 19.36 -11.69 12.33
CA THR A 295 18.12 -12.48 12.47
C THR A 295 16.85 -11.67 12.33
N GLU A 296 16.93 -10.35 12.44
CA GLU A 296 15.82 -9.39 12.37
C GLU A 296 16.26 -8.19 11.53
N MET A 297 15.49 -7.79 10.54
CA MET A 297 15.86 -6.71 9.62
C MET A 297 15.14 -5.40 9.94
N GLU A 298 14.15 -5.03 9.15
CA GLU A 298 13.47 -3.73 9.26
C GLU A 298 12.67 -3.55 10.55
N VAL A 299 12.30 -4.65 11.20
CA VAL A 299 11.57 -4.67 12.45
C VAL A 299 12.00 -5.86 13.30
N THR A 300 12.05 -5.69 14.62
CA THR A 300 12.30 -6.80 15.56
C THR A 300 11.05 -7.65 15.76
N ASP A 301 11.22 -8.95 16.07
CA ASP A 301 10.12 -9.88 16.34
C ASP A 301 9.28 -9.41 17.56
N GLU A 302 9.94 -8.85 18.58
CA GLU A 302 9.28 -8.25 19.73
C GLU A 302 8.27 -7.16 19.33
N VAL A 303 8.63 -6.26 18.42
CA VAL A 303 7.73 -5.20 17.94
C VAL A 303 6.67 -5.77 17.01
N PHE A 304 7.08 -6.64 16.09
CA PHE A 304 6.18 -7.25 15.12
C PHE A 304 5.03 -8.02 15.77
N ARG A 305 5.31 -8.78 16.84
CA ARG A 305 4.32 -9.54 17.62
C ARG A 305 3.76 -8.76 18.81
N GLY A 306 4.25 -7.56 19.04
CA GLY A 306 3.89 -6.73 20.19
C GLY A 306 2.45 -6.23 20.17
N SER A 307 1.95 -5.80 21.33
CA SER A 307 0.56 -5.35 21.50
C SER A 307 0.20 -4.08 20.70
N ARG A 308 1.20 -3.30 20.27
CA ARG A 308 1.02 -2.11 19.42
C ARG A 308 0.98 -2.44 17.92
N SER A 309 1.33 -3.65 17.51
CA SER A 309 1.32 -4.08 16.11
C SER A 309 -0.11 -4.20 15.58
N ARG A 310 -0.32 -3.72 14.35
CA ARG A 310 -1.60 -3.80 13.62
C ARG A 310 -1.43 -4.42 12.25
N VAL A 311 -0.33 -5.13 12.03
CA VAL A 311 0.05 -5.67 10.71
C VAL A 311 -0.98 -6.65 10.14
N PHE A 312 -1.63 -7.44 10.99
CA PHE A 312 -2.65 -8.40 10.53
C PHE A 312 -4.02 -7.75 10.34
N ASP A 313 -4.38 -6.76 11.17
CA ASP A 313 -5.59 -5.95 10.98
C ASP A 313 -5.49 -5.16 9.67
N GLU A 314 -4.32 -4.57 9.40
CA GLU A 314 -3.98 -3.88 8.17
C GLU A 314 -4.08 -4.81 6.94
N ALA A 315 -3.51 -6.02 7.05
CA ALA A 315 -3.58 -7.03 5.98
C ALA A 315 -5.02 -7.48 5.70
N GLU A 316 -5.86 -7.65 6.73
CA GLU A 316 -7.30 -7.93 6.57
C GLU A 316 -8.01 -6.77 5.88
N ASN A 317 -7.72 -5.54 6.28
CA ASN A 317 -8.34 -4.34 5.72
C ASN A 317 -8.08 -4.16 4.22
N ARG A 318 -7.03 -4.81 3.65
CA ARG A 318 -6.78 -4.85 2.20
C ARG A 318 -7.98 -5.39 1.43
N MET A 319 -8.60 -6.47 1.88
CA MET A 319 -9.77 -7.04 1.23
C MET A 319 -10.95 -6.06 1.23
N HIS A 320 -11.17 -5.36 2.32
CA HIS A 320 -12.29 -4.41 2.45
C HIS A 320 -12.07 -3.13 1.63
N SER A 321 -10.82 -2.62 1.60
CA SER A 321 -10.45 -1.47 0.78
C SER A 321 -10.58 -1.78 -0.72
N ILE A 322 -10.19 -2.97 -1.14
CA ILE A 322 -10.31 -3.42 -2.54
C ILE A 322 -11.78 -3.56 -2.94
N LYS A 323 -12.66 -4.10 -2.06
CA LYS A 323 -14.11 -4.10 -2.31
C LYS A 323 -14.64 -2.69 -2.55
N ALA A 324 -14.22 -1.73 -1.73
CA ALA A 324 -14.66 -0.33 -1.86
C ALA A 324 -14.23 0.27 -3.21
N ILE A 325 -12.98 0.05 -3.62
CA ILE A 325 -12.42 0.54 -4.88
C ILE A 325 -13.17 -0.09 -6.08
N ILE A 326 -13.28 -1.42 -6.11
CA ILE A 326 -13.98 -2.15 -7.18
C ILE A 326 -15.43 -1.68 -7.27
N TYR A 327 -16.15 -1.67 -6.16
CA TYR A 327 -17.55 -1.28 -6.14
C TYR A 327 -17.77 0.16 -6.59
N ALA A 328 -16.97 1.11 -6.09
CA ALA A 328 -17.13 2.53 -6.42
C ALA A 328 -16.85 2.83 -7.90
N THR A 329 -15.98 2.04 -8.54
CA THR A 329 -15.58 2.27 -9.94
C THR A 329 -16.36 1.44 -10.96
N LEU A 330 -16.95 0.31 -10.56
CA LEU A 330 -17.76 -0.55 -11.45
C LEU A 330 -19.28 -0.36 -11.31
N LYS A 331 -19.73 0.33 -10.27
CA LYS A 331 -21.16 0.58 -10.04
C LYS A 331 -21.76 1.50 -11.09
#